data_8e527d0ad96a23e2d146715b0bb57ac8
#
_entry.id   8e527d0ad96a23e2d146715b0bb57ac8
#
_cell.length_a   1.000
_cell.length_b   1.000
_cell.length_c   1.000
_cell.angle_alpha   90.00
_cell.angle_beta   90.00
_cell.angle_gamma   90.00
#
_symmetry.space_group_name_H-M   'P 1'
#
loop_
_entity.id
_entity.type
_entity.pdbx_description
1 polymer ?
#
loop_
_entity_poly.entity_id
_entity_poly.type
_entity_poly.pdbx_seq_one_letter_code
_entity_poly.pdbx_strand_id
1 'polypeptide(L)'
;MNELRFGLPTQTLAAIIACLRGHPEIHWASIYGSRAKGTFQRGSDIDIAFSSPVDCTAHLRAALDQLPTPYQFDVTHYDSLEHDGLKAHIDRVGKVFYERRGLGDD
;
A
#
# COMPACT_ATOMS: atom_id res chain seq x y z
N MET A 1 2.70 9.26 -22.60
CA MET A 1 2.78 7.82 -22.45
C MET A 1 2.60 7.46 -21.01
N ASN A 2 1.73 6.54 -20.75
CA ASN A 2 1.44 6.13 -19.37
C ASN A 2 2.32 5.00 -18.96
N GLU A 3 3.08 5.21 -17.90
CA GLU A 3 3.82 4.12 -17.29
C GLU A 3 2.94 3.45 -16.26
N LEU A 4 2.95 2.14 -16.28
CA LEU A 4 2.24 1.37 -15.28
C LEU A 4 3.24 0.91 -14.24
N ARG A 5 2.96 1.19 -12.99
CA ARG A 5 3.72 0.63 -11.87
C ARG A 5 2.82 -0.39 -11.20
N PHE A 6 3.36 -1.59 -10.99
CA PHE A 6 2.60 -2.68 -10.37
C PHE A 6 1.35 -3.02 -11.18
N GLY A 7 1.38 -2.72 -12.49
CA GLY A 7 0.23 -2.93 -13.34
C GLY A 7 -0.92 -1.97 -13.11
N LEU A 8 -0.65 -0.84 -12.47
CA LEU A 8 -1.68 0.13 -12.13
C LEU A 8 -1.50 1.41 -12.95
N PRO A 9 -2.61 2.00 -13.41
CA PRO A 9 -2.51 3.29 -14.08
C PRO A 9 -1.93 4.34 -13.14
N THR A 10 -1.25 5.30 -13.70
CA THR A 10 -0.66 6.39 -12.92
C THR A 10 -1.69 7.08 -12.05
N GLN A 11 -2.89 7.30 -12.58
CA GLN A 11 -3.95 7.97 -11.83
C GLN A 11 -4.39 7.16 -10.62
N THR A 12 -4.46 5.85 -10.77
CA THR A 12 -4.85 4.99 -9.66
C THR A 12 -3.80 5.06 -8.56
N LEU A 13 -2.52 4.93 -8.93
CA LEU A 13 -1.46 4.98 -7.94
C LEU A 13 -1.42 6.36 -7.26
N ALA A 14 -1.62 7.43 -8.01
CA ALA A 14 -1.66 8.77 -7.44
C ALA A 14 -2.79 8.92 -6.44
N ALA A 15 -3.96 8.33 -6.74
CA ALA A 15 -5.10 8.39 -5.82
C ALA A 15 -4.81 7.64 -4.53
N ILE A 16 -4.15 6.49 -4.64
CA ILE A 16 -3.76 5.72 -3.45
C ILE A 16 -2.79 6.53 -2.60
N ILE A 17 -1.80 7.14 -3.22
CA ILE A 17 -0.82 7.95 -2.49
C ILE A 17 -1.49 9.13 -1.81
N ALA A 18 -2.41 9.79 -2.50
CA ALA A 18 -3.14 10.91 -1.89
C ALA A 18 -3.93 10.46 -0.68
N CYS A 19 -4.53 9.27 -0.77
CA CYS A 19 -5.26 8.69 0.36
C CYS A 19 -4.32 8.46 1.54
N LEU A 20 -3.14 7.90 1.28
CA LEU A 20 -2.17 7.66 2.34
C LEU A 20 -1.71 8.97 2.99
N ARG A 21 -1.55 10.02 2.20
CA ARG A 21 -1.16 11.31 2.75
C ARG A 21 -2.19 11.88 3.69
N GLY A 22 -3.45 11.49 3.53
CA GLY A 22 -4.51 11.92 4.43
C GLY A 22 -4.47 11.24 5.78
N HIS A 23 -3.56 10.30 5.97
CA HIS A 23 -3.39 9.58 7.23
C HIS A 23 -1.99 9.89 7.77
N PRO A 24 -1.85 10.98 8.54
CA PRO A 24 -0.51 11.44 8.94
C PRO A 24 0.26 10.45 9.80
N GLU A 25 -0.41 9.50 10.42
CA GLU A 25 0.25 8.51 11.24
C GLU A 25 0.97 7.45 10.41
N ILE A 26 0.71 7.36 9.10
CA ILE A 26 1.35 6.36 8.27
C ILE A 26 2.73 6.84 7.86
N HIS A 27 3.74 6.04 8.17
CA HIS A 27 5.13 6.38 7.87
C HIS A 27 5.55 5.91 6.48
N TRP A 28 5.14 4.69 6.11
CA TRP A 28 5.42 4.18 4.78
C TRP A 28 4.39 3.14 4.41
N ALA A 29 4.31 2.88 3.12
CA ALA A 29 3.45 1.83 2.59
C ALA A 29 4.16 1.14 1.43
N SER A 30 3.96 -0.17 1.34
CA SER A 30 4.54 -0.97 0.26
C SER A 30 3.45 -1.80 -0.38
N ILE A 31 3.67 -2.15 -1.64
CA ILE A 31 2.85 -3.13 -2.35
C ILE A 31 3.60 -4.44 -2.30
N TYR A 32 2.91 -5.52 -1.97
CA TYR A 32 3.50 -6.85 -1.93
C TYR A 32 2.59 -7.79 -2.73
N GLY A 33 2.85 -9.08 -2.66
CA GLY A 33 2.05 -10.06 -3.36
C GLY A 33 2.30 -10.05 -4.86
N SER A 34 1.29 -10.44 -5.62
CA SER A 34 1.47 -10.66 -7.05
C SER A 34 1.84 -9.39 -7.81
N ARG A 35 1.31 -8.24 -7.40
CA ARG A 35 1.61 -7.00 -8.13
C ARG A 35 3.06 -6.57 -7.93
N ALA A 36 3.61 -6.82 -6.74
CA ALA A 36 5.02 -6.53 -6.49
C ALA A 36 5.91 -7.48 -7.26
N LYS A 37 5.49 -8.75 -7.36
CA LYS A 37 6.29 -9.77 -8.03
C LYS A 37 6.17 -9.74 -9.56
N GLY A 38 5.18 -9.03 -10.07
CA GLY A 38 4.93 -8.99 -11.51
C GLY A 38 4.16 -10.18 -12.04
N THR A 39 3.59 -11.00 -11.15
CA THR A 39 2.81 -12.17 -11.55
C THR A 39 1.32 -11.93 -11.49
N PHE A 40 0.93 -10.66 -11.37
CA PHE A 40 -0.48 -10.30 -11.26
C PHE A 40 -1.21 -10.54 -12.57
N GLN A 41 -2.52 -10.64 -12.44
CA GLN A 41 -3.41 -10.67 -13.58
C GLN A 41 -4.29 -9.44 -13.53
N ARG A 42 -5.01 -9.22 -14.63
CA ARG A 42 -5.96 -8.13 -14.68
C ARG A 42 -6.97 -8.32 -13.55
N GLY A 43 -7.15 -7.32 -12.73
CA GLY A 43 -8.09 -7.40 -11.63
C GLY A 43 -7.53 -8.00 -10.37
N SER A 44 -6.25 -8.36 -10.34
CA SER A 44 -5.64 -8.82 -9.08
C SER A 44 -5.81 -7.78 -8.00
N ASP A 45 -6.00 -8.23 -6.76
CA ASP A 45 -6.10 -7.33 -5.62
C ASP A 45 -4.81 -6.53 -5.44
N ILE A 46 -4.95 -5.38 -4.82
CA ILE A 46 -3.81 -4.56 -4.47
C ILE A 46 -3.49 -4.84 -3.00
N ASP A 47 -2.35 -5.49 -2.75
CA ASP A 47 -1.92 -5.86 -1.41
C ASP A 47 -0.99 -4.79 -0.88
N ILE A 48 -1.42 -4.09 0.18
CA ILE A 48 -0.67 -2.98 0.75
C ILE A 48 -0.33 -3.29 2.19
N ALA A 49 0.95 -3.13 2.54
CA ALA A 49 1.41 -3.15 3.92
C ALA A 49 1.82 -1.75 4.29
N PHE A 50 1.44 -1.31 5.48
CA PHE A 50 1.78 0.04 5.93
C PHE A 50 2.31 0.01 7.34
N SER A 51 3.12 1.00 7.67
CA SER A 51 3.69 1.15 9.01
C SER A 51 3.17 2.41 9.66
N SER A 52 2.69 2.28 10.87
CA SER A 52 2.23 3.41 11.67
C SER A 52 2.27 3.01 13.14
N PRO A 53 2.40 3.99 14.05
CA PRO A 53 2.42 3.67 15.49
C PRO A 53 1.11 3.10 16.00
N VAL A 54 0.02 3.38 15.31
CA VAL A 54 -1.29 2.87 15.70
C VAL A 54 -1.87 2.09 14.53
N ASP A 55 -2.72 1.12 14.85
CA ASP A 55 -3.34 0.30 13.81
C ASP A 55 -4.57 1.05 13.28
N CYS A 56 -4.39 1.71 12.15
CA CYS A 56 -5.48 2.42 11.49
C CYS A 56 -6.00 1.65 10.28
N THR A 57 -5.87 0.33 10.29
CA THR A 57 -6.24 -0.51 9.15
C THR A 57 -7.68 -0.27 8.69
N ALA A 58 -8.63 -0.23 9.64
CA ALA A 58 -10.02 -0.09 9.27
C ALA A 58 -10.29 1.26 8.60
N HIS A 59 -9.72 2.32 9.15
CA HIS A 59 -9.88 3.65 8.57
C HIS A 59 -9.24 3.73 7.19
N LEU A 60 -8.05 3.20 7.05
CA LEU A 60 -7.35 3.24 5.77
C LEU A 60 -8.10 2.43 4.73
N ARG A 61 -8.54 1.23 5.11
CA ARG A 61 -9.27 0.39 4.18
C ARG A 61 -10.55 1.06 3.70
N ALA A 62 -11.29 1.67 4.62
CA ALA A 62 -12.51 2.36 4.25
C ALA A 62 -12.21 3.51 3.28
N ALA A 63 -11.13 4.25 3.53
CA ALA A 63 -10.78 5.35 2.66
C ALA A 63 -10.36 4.87 1.27
N LEU A 64 -9.60 3.77 1.21
CA LEU A 64 -9.20 3.21 -0.07
C LEU A 64 -10.40 2.68 -0.84
N ASP A 65 -11.36 2.09 -0.15
CA ASP A 65 -12.56 1.56 -0.80
C ASP A 65 -13.43 2.67 -1.39
N GLN A 66 -13.23 3.91 -0.95
CA GLN A 66 -13.97 5.05 -1.50
C GLN A 66 -13.37 5.56 -2.81
N LEU A 67 -12.19 5.11 -3.16
CA LEU A 67 -11.55 5.59 -4.38
C LEU A 67 -12.30 5.08 -5.61
N PRO A 68 -12.37 5.92 -6.66
CA PRO A 68 -13.11 5.53 -7.86
C PRO A 68 -12.29 4.60 -8.74
N THR A 69 -11.98 3.42 -8.23
CA THR A 69 -11.25 2.40 -8.97
C THR A 69 -11.96 1.07 -8.85
N PRO A 70 -11.77 0.17 -9.81
CA PRO A 70 -12.38 -1.15 -9.74
C PRO A 70 -11.61 -2.14 -8.88
N TYR A 71 -10.48 -1.74 -8.32
CA TYR A 71 -9.61 -2.66 -7.60
C TYR A 71 -10.06 -2.86 -6.17
N GLN A 72 -9.79 -4.04 -5.65
CA GLN A 72 -9.99 -4.34 -4.25
C GLN A 72 -8.66 -4.25 -3.53
N PHE A 73 -8.72 -3.81 -2.28
CA PHE A 73 -7.53 -3.58 -1.48
C PHE A 73 -7.47 -4.58 -0.34
N ASP A 74 -6.29 -5.15 -0.13
CA ASP A 74 -5.99 -5.97 1.02
C ASP A 74 -4.95 -5.19 1.82
N VAL A 75 -5.31 -4.77 3.03
CA VAL A 75 -4.51 -3.82 3.80
C VAL A 75 -4.01 -4.49 5.07
N THR A 76 -2.72 -4.41 5.32
CA THR A 76 -2.07 -5.04 6.46
C THR A 76 -1.25 -4.03 7.24
N HIS A 77 -1.47 -3.97 8.55
CA HIS A 77 -0.65 -3.15 9.45
C HIS A 77 0.62 -3.92 9.78
N TYR A 78 1.73 -3.48 9.18
CA TYR A 78 2.99 -4.21 9.26
C TYR A 78 3.48 -4.37 10.70
N ASP A 79 3.35 -3.31 11.51
CA ASP A 79 3.92 -3.28 12.85
C ASP A 79 3.24 -4.27 13.81
N SER A 80 1.98 -4.65 13.53
CA SER A 80 1.28 -5.58 14.40
C SER A 80 1.25 -7.01 13.84
N LEU A 81 1.98 -7.25 12.77
CA LEU A 81 2.03 -8.59 12.20
C LEU A 81 2.73 -9.55 13.13
N GLU A 82 2.06 -10.68 13.39
CA GLU A 82 2.65 -11.77 14.17
C GLU A 82 2.92 -13.00 13.32
N HIS A 83 2.50 -12.97 12.08
CA HIS A 83 2.71 -14.08 11.16
C HIS A 83 4.05 -13.92 10.47
N ASP A 84 5.03 -14.70 10.93
CA ASP A 84 6.41 -14.57 10.46
C ASP A 84 6.55 -14.79 8.97
N GLY A 85 5.79 -15.72 8.42
CA GLY A 85 5.86 -16.00 7.00
C GLY A 85 5.40 -14.83 6.15
N LEU A 86 4.30 -14.18 6.56
CA LEU A 86 3.81 -13.03 5.82
C LEU A 86 4.76 -11.86 5.96
N LYS A 87 5.29 -11.64 7.15
CA LYS A 87 6.23 -10.55 7.35
C LYS A 87 7.48 -10.75 6.49
N ALA A 88 7.99 -11.97 6.45
CA ALA A 88 9.15 -12.27 5.61
C ALA A 88 8.85 -12.08 4.14
N HIS A 89 7.64 -12.44 3.72
CA HIS A 89 7.22 -12.24 2.33
C HIS A 89 7.19 -10.75 1.98
N ILE A 90 6.60 -9.94 2.87
CA ILE A 90 6.55 -8.50 2.64
C ILE A 90 7.96 -7.91 2.58
N ASP A 91 8.83 -8.36 3.50
CA ASP A 91 10.21 -7.86 3.54
C ASP A 91 10.96 -8.22 2.26
N ARG A 92 10.68 -9.39 1.70
CA ARG A 92 11.42 -9.88 0.55
C ARG A 92 10.90 -9.30 -0.75
N VAL A 93 9.60 -9.24 -0.93
CA VAL A 93 9.03 -8.84 -2.22
C VAL A 93 8.38 -7.47 -2.21
N GLY A 94 8.15 -6.89 -1.06
CA GLY A 94 7.46 -5.61 -0.97
C GLY A 94 8.24 -4.49 -1.64
N LYS A 95 7.49 -3.59 -2.27
CA LYS A 95 8.06 -2.42 -2.90
C LYS A 95 7.44 -1.18 -2.25
N VAL A 96 8.27 -0.40 -1.57
CA VAL A 96 7.81 0.82 -0.94
C VAL A 96 7.47 1.81 -2.04
N PHE A 97 6.24 2.29 -2.03
CA PHE A 97 5.79 3.27 -3.01
C PHE A 97 5.34 4.56 -2.36
N TYR A 98 5.32 4.61 -1.05
CA TYR A 98 4.96 5.81 -0.31
C TYR A 98 5.78 5.88 0.95
N GLU A 99 6.41 7.01 1.16
CA GLU A 99 7.12 7.31 2.40
C GLU A 99 6.77 8.71 2.81
N ARG A 100 6.35 8.85 4.07
CA ARG A 100 6.14 10.17 4.60
C ARG A 100 7.49 10.78 4.90
N ARG A 101 7.70 12.01 4.47
CA ARG A 101 8.92 12.71 4.82
C ARG A 101 9.05 12.76 6.32
N GLY A 102 10.24 12.50 6.81
CA GLY A 102 10.49 12.55 8.23
C GLY A 102 10.05 13.88 8.82
N LEU A 103 9.46 13.80 10.00
CA LEU A 103 8.89 14.98 10.60
C LEU A 103 9.92 16.07 10.83
N GLY A 104 11.15 15.72 11.00
CA GLY A 104 12.17 16.70 11.23
C GLY A 104 12.92 17.08 9.98
N ASP A 105 12.55 16.56 8.85
CA ASP A 105 13.30 16.76 7.64
C ASP A 105 13.03 18.03 6.93
N ASP A 106 12.04 18.69 7.31
CA ASP A 106 11.60 19.82 6.50
C ASP A 106 12.01 21.10 7.04
#